data_12c227e2e851560178be782045203c26
#
_entry.id   12c227e2e851560178be782045203c26
#
_cell.length_a   1.000
_cell.length_b   1.000
_cell.length_c   1.000
_cell.angle_alpha   90.00
_cell.angle_beta   90.00
_cell.angle_gamma   90.00
#
_symmetry.space_group_name_H-M   'P 1'
#
loop_
_entity.id
_entity.type
_entity.pdbx_description
1 polymer ?
#
loop_
_entity_poly.entity_id
_entity_poly.type
_entity_poly.pdbx_seq_one_letter_code
_entity_poly.pdbx_strand_id
1 'polypeptide(L)'
;HTSQIEDDDYFYGFGEKGGEINKAEKYMNMAPGDAMGYNAKETDSLYKHIPFYIKLQRGTKKAVGYFYHSTAECDFNMGREKRNYWHRYSSFRADAGDVDLFLIAGPSIGEVIERYTDLTGKSVLLPKSAFGYLGSSMYYPELPENCDDAILEFIDTTREEGIPVDGFQLSSGYCAVETEQGIKRCSFTWNYKRFKNPADWFAKMKQ
;
A
#
# COMPACT_ATOMS: atom_id res chain seq x y z
N HIS A 1 11.08 13.22 17.62
CA HIS A 1 10.46 14.53 17.37
C HIS A 1 9.06 14.58 17.99
N THR A 2 8.73 15.64 18.69
CA THR A 2 7.40 15.90 19.25
C THR A 2 6.92 17.27 18.83
N SER A 3 5.61 17.43 18.65
CA SER A 3 4.98 18.69 18.28
C SER A 3 3.62 18.82 18.96
N GLN A 4 3.25 20.02 19.36
CA GLN A 4 1.94 20.31 19.94
C GLN A 4 0.84 20.13 18.90
N ILE A 5 -0.31 19.61 19.34
CA ILE A 5 -1.53 19.47 18.56
C ILE A 5 -2.60 20.40 19.16
N GLU A 6 -3.21 21.21 18.30
CA GLU A 6 -4.39 21.98 18.63
C GLU A 6 -5.68 21.15 18.38
N ASP A 7 -6.78 21.52 18.99
CA ASP A 7 -8.04 20.76 18.90
C ASP A 7 -8.64 20.73 17.50
N ASP A 8 -8.30 21.72 16.67
CA ASP A 8 -8.75 21.85 15.29
C ASP A 8 -7.73 21.35 14.25
N ASP A 9 -6.67 20.66 14.66
CA ASP A 9 -5.69 20.05 13.79
C ASP A 9 -6.19 18.71 13.22
N TYR A 10 -6.12 18.57 11.92
CA TYR A 10 -6.40 17.33 11.18
C TYR A 10 -5.14 16.78 10.54
N PHE A 11 -5.04 15.45 10.44
CA PHE A 11 -3.87 14.75 9.95
C PHE A 11 -4.25 13.75 8.86
N TYR A 12 -3.62 13.88 7.70
CA TYR A 12 -3.90 13.05 6.52
C TYR A 12 -2.60 12.47 5.95
N GLY A 13 -2.63 11.24 5.45
CA GLY A 13 -1.48 10.58 4.83
C GLY A 13 -1.07 9.28 5.50
N PHE A 14 0.22 9.12 5.77
CA PHE A 14 0.87 7.94 6.38
C PHE A 14 0.91 6.68 5.51
N GLY A 15 0.59 6.78 4.22
CA GLY A 15 0.51 5.65 3.32
C GLY A 15 -0.79 4.87 3.48
N GLU A 16 -0.70 3.55 3.45
CA GLU A 16 -1.85 2.67 3.56
C GLU A 16 -2.21 2.42 5.02
N LYS A 17 -3.24 3.09 5.49
CA LYS A 17 -3.72 3.03 6.88
C LYS A 17 -5.23 2.87 6.93
N GLY A 18 -5.70 1.88 7.66
CA GLY A 18 -7.13 1.66 7.90
C GLY A 18 -7.81 2.76 8.73
N GLY A 19 -9.13 2.66 8.87
CA GLY A 19 -9.96 3.54 9.67
C GLY A 19 -10.26 4.89 9.03
N GLU A 20 -10.51 5.88 9.85
CA GLU A 20 -10.93 7.23 9.42
C GLU A 20 -9.85 7.94 8.60
N ILE A 21 -10.27 8.82 7.67
CA ILE A 21 -9.35 9.62 6.85
C ILE A 21 -8.50 10.55 7.72
N ASN A 22 -9.13 11.24 8.68
CA ASN A 22 -8.39 12.01 9.68
C ASN A 22 -7.76 11.07 10.71
N LYS A 23 -6.44 11.11 10.80
CA LYS A 23 -5.65 10.25 11.70
C LYS A 23 -5.38 10.87 13.08
N ALA A 24 -6.11 11.94 13.46
CA ALA A 24 -6.08 12.43 14.84
C ALA A 24 -6.46 11.32 15.83
N GLU A 25 -5.81 11.33 16.99
CA GLU A 25 -5.98 10.34 18.06
C GLU A 25 -5.62 8.89 17.69
N LYS A 26 -4.83 8.72 16.62
CA LYS A 26 -4.33 7.41 16.18
C LYS A 26 -2.86 7.23 16.53
N TYR A 27 -2.51 5.99 16.76
CA TYR A 27 -1.13 5.50 16.76
C TYR A 27 -0.95 4.69 15.49
N MET A 28 0.15 4.90 14.78
CA MET A 28 0.41 4.22 13.50
C MET A 28 1.83 3.69 13.46
N ASN A 29 1.94 2.41 13.16
CA ASN A 29 3.22 1.73 13.00
C ASN A 29 3.63 1.69 11.52
N MET A 30 4.87 2.04 11.25
CA MET A 30 5.50 2.02 9.93
C MET A 30 6.51 0.87 9.85
N ALA A 31 6.06 -0.33 10.17
CA ALA A 31 6.84 -1.54 10.01
C ALA A 31 6.10 -2.49 9.07
N PRO A 32 6.79 -3.10 8.07
CA PRO A 32 6.14 -4.01 7.14
C PRO A 32 5.59 -5.23 7.88
N GLY A 33 4.36 -5.57 7.58
CA GLY A 33 3.68 -6.71 8.17
C GLY A 33 2.69 -7.34 7.20
N ASP A 34 2.52 -8.65 7.29
CA ASP A 34 1.52 -9.35 6.51
C ASP A 34 0.18 -9.31 7.26
N ALA A 35 -0.76 -8.52 6.75
CA ALA A 35 -2.03 -8.24 7.39
C ALA A 35 -3.02 -9.41 7.18
N MET A 36 -2.71 -10.57 7.74
CA MET A 36 -3.60 -11.72 7.78
C MET A 36 -4.73 -11.46 8.79
N GLY A 37 -5.99 -11.62 8.36
CA GLY A 37 -7.15 -11.34 9.20
C GLY A 37 -7.46 -9.84 9.35
N TYR A 38 -7.45 -9.13 8.24
CA TYR A 38 -7.63 -7.69 8.15
C TYR A 38 -8.98 -7.17 8.68
N ASN A 39 -8.91 -6.17 9.55
CA ASN A 39 -10.04 -5.33 9.97
C ASN A 39 -9.81 -3.89 9.47
N ALA A 40 -10.67 -3.42 8.57
CA ALA A 40 -10.53 -2.13 7.91
C ALA A 40 -10.47 -0.91 8.86
N LYS A 41 -10.96 -1.03 10.09
CA LYS A 41 -10.96 0.07 11.08
C LYS A 41 -9.74 0.08 11.99
N GLU A 42 -9.14 -1.07 12.24
CA GLU A 42 -8.23 -1.28 13.36
C GLU A 42 -6.87 -1.86 12.95
N THR A 43 -6.83 -2.65 11.86
CA THR A 43 -5.59 -3.32 11.49
C THR A 43 -4.51 -2.31 11.10
N ASP A 44 -3.41 -2.39 11.81
CA ASP A 44 -2.14 -1.71 11.57
C ASP A 44 -1.02 -2.69 12.02
N SER A 45 -0.06 -2.98 11.26
CA SER A 45 0.46 -2.36 10.06
C SER A 45 -0.13 -2.99 8.78
N LEU A 46 -0.17 -2.23 7.68
CA LEU A 46 -0.47 -2.74 6.33
C LEU A 46 0.82 -2.81 5.50
N TYR A 47 0.74 -2.71 4.17
CA TYR A 47 1.88 -2.97 3.28
C TYR A 47 2.64 -1.73 2.85
N LYS A 48 1.96 -0.57 2.70
CA LYS A 48 2.57 0.67 2.19
C LYS A 48 2.77 1.67 3.32
N HIS A 49 4.03 1.89 3.65
CA HIS A 49 4.45 2.80 4.70
C HIS A 49 5.10 4.02 4.06
N ILE A 50 4.45 5.17 4.25
CA ILE A 50 4.96 6.45 3.75
C ILE A 50 5.03 7.40 4.93
N PRO A 51 6.22 7.68 5.49
CA PRO A 51 6.37 8.53 6.66
C PRO A 51 6.22 10.02 6.29
N PHE A 52 5.09 10.31 5.64
CA PHE A 52 4.64 11.63 5.22
C PHE A 52 3.21 11.83 5.66
N TYR A 53 2.94 12.97 6.28
CA TYR A 53 1.59 13.41 6.58
C TYR A 53 1.42 14.91 6.35
N ILE A 54 0.16 15.31 6.19
CA ILE A 54 -0.26 16.70 6.08
C ILE A 54 -1.02 17.05 7.34
N LYS A 55 -0.55 18.07 8.06
CA LYS A 55 -1.27 18.73 9.12
C LYS A 55 -2.10 19.86 8.51
N LEU A 56 -3.42 19.81 8.67
CA LEU A 56 -4.35 20.86 8.29
C LEU A 56 -4.94 21.49 9.55
N GLN A 57 -4.71 22.77 9.75
CA GLN A 57 -5.41 23.53 10.77
C GLN A 57 -6.77 23.99 10.21
N ARG A 58 -7.85 23.47 10.78
CA ARG A 58 -9.21 23.66 10.26
C ARG A 58 -9.63 25.13 10.30
N GLY A 59 -9.34 25.84 11.38
CA GLY A 59 -9.74 27.24 11.57
C GLY A 59 -9.14 28.17 10.51
N THR A 60 -7.86 28.02 10.22
CA THR A 60 -7.14 28.84 9.21
C THR A 60 -7.16 28.24 7.82
N LYS A 61 -7.52 26.96 7.67
CA LYS A 61 -7.43 26.15 6.44
C LYS A 61 -6.01 26.05 5.88
N LYS A 62 -5.00 26.32 6.69
CA LYS A 62 -3.59 26.21 6.27
C LYS A 62 -3.09 24.81 6.48
N ALA A 63 -2.33 24.31 5.49
CA ALA A 63 -1.73 23.00 5.48
C ALA A 63 -0.20 23.05 5.49
N VAL A 64 0.41 22.09 6.21
CA VAL A 64 1.87 21.86 6.21
C VAL A 64 2.11 20.37 6.10
N GLY A 65 2.99 19.96 5.16
CA GLY A 65 3.46 18.60 5.04
C GLY A 65 4.68 18.34 5.93
N TYR A 66 4.69 17.16 6.53
CA TYR A 66 5.81 16.63 7.32
C TYR A 66 6.29 15.36 6.65
N PHE A 67 7.44 15.39 6.04
CA PHE A 67 8.05 14.22 5.41
C PHE A 67 9.33 13.84 6.16
N TYR A 68 9.30 12.67 6.80
CA TYR A 68 10.45 12.07 7.45
C TYR A 68 11.13 11.14 6.47
N HIS A 69 12.26 11.54 5.93
CA HIS A 69 13.02 10.74 4.99
C HIS A 69 13.79 9.65 5.74
N SER A 70 13.08 8.60 6.11
CA SER A 70 13.61 7.45 6.84
C SER A 70 13.09 6.16 6.24
N THR A 71 13.96 5.16 6.15
CA THR A 71 13.63 3.77 5.77
C THR A 71 13.63 2.83 6.97
N ALA A 72 13.95 3.33 8.17
CA ALA A 72 13.88 2.56 9.40
C ALA A 72 12.42 2.34 9.83
N GLU A 73 12.19 1.28 10.59
CA GLU A 73 10.93 1.10 11.28
C GLU A 73 10.68 2.30 12.20
N CYS A 74 9.48 2.83 12.12
CA CYS A 74 9.12 4.01 12.87
C CYS A 74 7.65 4.01 13.26
N ASP A 75 7.29 4.89 14.18
CA ASP A 75 5.91 5.05 14.62
C ASP A 75 5.52 6.52 14.75
N PHE A 76 4.21 6.76 14.61
CA PHE A 76 3.58 8.04 14.81
C PHE A 76 2.47 7.93 15.86
N ASN A 77 2.54 8.79 16.87
CA ASN A 77 1.43 9.05 17.78
C ASN A 77 0.83 10.41 17.44
N MET A 78 -0.42 10.43 17.01
CA MET A 78 -1.11 11.66 16.59
C MET A 78 -2.10 12.13 17.67
N GLY A 79 -1.65 12.16 18.93
CA GLY A 79 -2.44 12.62 20.06
C GLY A 79 -3.30 11.53 20.71
N ARG A 80 -3.00 10.25 20.47
CA ARG A 80 -3.61 9.13 21.19
C ARG A 80 -3.17 9.09 22.65
N GLU A 81 -1.89 9.34 22.91
CA GLU A 81 -1.37 9.47 24.25
C GLU A 81 -1.74 10.83 24.83
N LYS A 82 -2.26 10.83 26.05
CA LYS A 82 -2.58 12.02 26.84
C LYS A 82 -1.73 11.99 28.12
N ARG A 83 -1.01 13.08 28.35
CA ARG A 83 -0.29 13.30 29.61
C ARG A 83 -1.02 14.35 30.45
N ASN A 84 -1.12 14.13 31.77
CA ASN A 84 -1.86 15.00 32.67
C ASN A 84 -1.32 16.44 32.75
N TYR A 85 -0.06 16.65 32.39
CA TYR A 85 0.63 17.95 32.53
C TYR A 85 0.97 18.62 31.19
N TRP A 86 0.66 17.96 30.04
CA TRP A 86 1.02 18.45 28.73
C TRP A 86 -0.25 18.52 27.87
N HIS A 87 -0.30 19.50 27.01
CA HIS A 87 -1.31 19.54 25.94
C HIS A 87 -1.19 18.30 25.04
N ARG A 88 -2.18 18.08 24.18
CA ARG A 88 -2.11 17.05 23.15
C ARG A 88 -0.86 17.26 22.31
N TYR A 89 -0.19 16.18 21.97
CA TYR A 89 1.03 16.21 21.18
C TYR A 89 1.07 15.08 20.15
N SER A 90 1.74 15.33 19.04
CA SER A 90 2.17 14.29 18.12
C SER A 90 3.61 13.93 18.38
N SER A 91 3.96 12.68 18.15
CA SER A 91 5.35 12.24 18.17
C SER A 91 5.68 11.34 16.99
N PHE A 92 6.91 11.45 16.55
CA PHE A 92 7.58 10.54 15.63
C PHE A 92 8.74 9.89 16.36
N ARG A 93 8.86 8.57 16.25
CA ARG A 93 9.97 7.78 16.74
C ARG A 93 10.45 6.87 15.62
N ALA A 94 11.75 6.79 15.41
CA ALA A 94 12.39 5.80 14.54
C ALA A 94 13.36 4.94 15.35
N ASP A 95 13.48 3.68 14.99
CA ASP A 95 14.31 2.72 15.71
C ASP A 95 15.80 2.85 15.33
N ALA A 96 16.11 3.49 14.21
CA ALA A 96 17.47 3.72 13.76
C ALA A 96 17.58 4.96 12.84
N GLY A 97 18.80 5.40 12.62
CA GLY A 97 19.12 6.51 11.71
C GLY A 97 18.96 7.90 12.35
N ASP A 98 19.28 8.90 11.55
CA ASP A 98 19.10 10.31 11.91
C ASP A 98 17.69 10.81 11.58
N VAL A 99 17.33 11.97 12.16
CA VAL A 99 16.07 12.64 11.83
C VAL A 99 16.30 13.57 10.63
N ASP A 100 15.90 13.15 9.44
CA ASP A 100 15.87 13.97 8.24
C ASP A 100 14.41 14.36 7.95
N LEU A 101 14.03 15.58 8.30
CA LEU A 101 12.67 16.10 8.24
C LEU A 101 12.54 17.24 7.24
N PHE A 102 11.70 17.04 6.24
CA PHE A 102 11.27 18.10 5.32
C PHE A 102 9.93 18.69 5.78
N LEU A 103 9.92 19.98 6.04
CA LEU A 103 8.70 20.75 6.28
C LEU A 103 8.26 21.39 4.96
N ILE A 104 7.10 20.96 4.46
CA ILE A 104 6.57 21.39 3.17
C ILE A 104 5.45 22.37 3.42
N ALA A 105 5.76 23.66 3.33
CA ALA A 105 4.77 24.70 3.47
C ALA A 105 3.88 24.76 2.23
N GLY A 106 2.57 24.89 2.44
CA GLY A 106 1.60 25.18 1.41
C GLY A 106 0.40 25.83 2.04
N PRO A 107 -0.27 26.81 1.43
CA PRO A 107 -1.51 27.30 2.00
C PRO A 107 -2.62 26.24 1.94
N SER A 108 -2.58 25.32 0.99
CA SER A 108 -3.58 24.26 0.80
C SER A 108 -2.96 22.86 0.81
N ILE A 109 -3.80 21.84 1.00
CA ILE A 109 -3.41 20.42 0.87
C ILE A 109 -2.87 20.14 -0.54
N GLY A 110 -3.51 20.70 -1.59
CA GLY A 110 -3.11 20.49 -2.96
C GLY A 110 -1.68 20.97 -3.23
N GLU A 111 -1.32 22.16 -2.76
CA GLU A 111 0.04 22.69 -2.92
C GLU A 111 1.08 21.94 -2.10
N VAL A 112 0.72 21.42 -0.93
CA VAL A 112 1.61 20.52 -0.17
C VAL A 112 1.88 19.24 -0.95
N ILE A 113 0.86 18.63 -1.54
CA ILE A 113 1.00 17.41 -2.37
C ILE A 113 1.84 17.70 -3.61
N GLU A 114 1.60 18.81 -4.29
CA GLU A 114 2.38 19.22 -5.46
C GLU A 114 3.88 19.32 -5.13
N ARG A 115 4.22 20.05 -4.07
CA ARG A 115 5.60 20.22 -3.63
C ARG A 115 6.23 18.92 -3.11
N TYR A 116 5.45 18.09 -2.45
CA TYR A 116 5.91 16.76 -2.03
C TYR A 116 6.25 15.90 -3.24
N THR A 117 5.38 15.89 -4.25
CA THR A 117 5.61 15.10 -5.47
C THR A 117 6.68 15.71 -6.39
N ASP A 118 6.92 17.01 -6.33
CA ASP A 118 8.10 17.63 -6.98
C ASP A 118 9.41 17.16 -6.34
N LEU A 119 9.41 16.93 -5.03
CA LEU A 119 10.57 16.41 -4.30
C LEU A 119 10.77 14.90 -4.51
N THR A 120 9.70 14.11 -4.49
CA THR A 120 9.76 12.63 -4.47
C THR A 120 9.51 11.98 -5.82
N GLY A 121 9.09 12.74 -6.80
CA GLY A 121 8.68 12.27 -8.12
C GLY A 121 7.16 12.17 -8.28
N LYS A 122 6.67 12.52 -9.46
CA LYS A 122 5.26 12.42 -9.83
C LYS A 122 4.96 11.05 -10.40
N SER A 123 3.76 10.55 -10.11
CA SER A 123 3.27 9.31 -10.72
C SER A 123 3.14 9.45 -12.23
N VAL A 124 3.49 8.39 -12.95
CA VAL A 124 3.20 8.31 -14.40
C VAL A 124 1.70 8.17 -14.63
N LEU A 125 1.23 8.68 -15.76
CA LEU A 125 -0.15 8.44 -16.18
C LEU A 125 -0.28 6.98 -16.61
N LEU A 126 -1.04 6.21 -15.81
CA LEU A 126 -1.31 4.82 -16.10
C LEU A 126 -2.36 4.66 -17.21
N PRO A 127 -2.32 3.56 -17.99
CA PRO A 127 -3.42 3.24 -18.91
C PRO A 127 -4.70 2.98 -18.11
N LYS A 128 -5.86 3.24 -18.74
CA LYS A 128 -7.17 3.11 -18.10
C LYS A 128 -7.42 1.73 -17.51
N SER A 129 -6.96 0.67 -18.16
CA SER A 129 -7.03 -0.72 -17.69
C SER A 129 -6.33 -0.98 -16.36
N ALA A 130 -5.33 -0.18 -16.00
CA ALA A 130 -4.65 -0.31 -14.70
C ALA A 130 -5.53 0.14 -13.50
N PHE A 131 -6.65 0.81 -13.77
CA PHE A 131 -7.63 1.23 -12.76
C PHE A 131 -8.87 0.32 -12.72
N GLY A 132 -8.90 -0.71 -13.56
CA GLY A 132 -9.97 -1.69 -13.60
C GLY A 132 -9.78 -2.84 -12.63
N TYR A 133 -10.59 -3.87 -12.76
CA TYR A 133 -10.48 -5.05 -11.94
C TYR A 133 -9.31 -5.94 -12.40
N LEU A 134 -8.34 -6.11 -11.53
CA LEU A 134 -7.22 -7.04 -11.71
C LEU A 134 -7.45 -8.25 -10.81
N GLY A 135 -7.88 -9.37 -11.38
CA GLY A 135 -8.06 -10.62 -10.66
C GLY A 135 -6.74 -11.12 -10.09
N SER A 136 -6.77 -11.68 -8.89
CA SER A 136 -5.63 -12.36 -8.30
C SER A 136 -6.10 -13.45 -7.34
N SER A 137 -5.43 -14.59 -7.36
CA SER A 137 -5.73 -15.70 -6.46
C SER A 137 -4.50 -16.58 -6.32
N MET A 138 -4.27 -17.11 -5.13
CA MET A 138 -3.29 -18.19 -4.93
C MET A 138 -3.82 -19.52 -5.48
N TYR A 139 -5.13 -19.74 -5.48
CA TYR A 139 -5.74 -21.01 -5.85
C TYR A 139 -5.36 -21.45 -7.27
N TYR A 140 -5.61 -20.60 -8.27
CA TYR A 140 -5.37 -20.98 -9.66
C TYR A 140 -3.90 -21.25 -10.01
N PRO A 141 -2.93 -20.38 -9.63
CA PRO A 141 -1.51 -20.64 -9.91
C PRO A 141 -0.90 -21.78 -9.09
N GLU A 142 -1.57 -22.26 -8.05
CA GLU A 142 -1.08 -23.33 -7.17
C GLU A 142 -1.74 -24.70 -7.42
N LEU A 143 -2.61 -24.81 -8.42
CA LEU A 143 -3.09 -26.11 -8.89
C LEU A 143 -1.91 -27.02 -9.29
N PRO A 144 -2.03 -28.33 -9.18
CA PRO A 144 -0.95 -29.25 -9.53
C PRO A 144 -0.48 -29.13 -10.99
N GLU A 145 -1.40 -28.83 -11.91
CA GLU A 145 -1.19 -28.66 -13.35
C GLU A 145 -2.31 -27.86 -13.99
N ASN A 146 -2.14 -27.45 -15.26
CA ASN A 146 -3.16 -26.76 -16.07
C ASN A 146 -3.68 -25.45 -15.44
N CYS A 147 -2.82 -24.71 -14.76
CA CYS A 147 -3.17 -23.42 -14.15
C CYS A 147 -3.56 -22.39 -15.21
N ASP A 148 -2.90 -22.45 -16.37
CA ASP A 148 -3.17 -21.59 -17.53
C ASP A 148 -4.61 -21.75 -18.03
N ASP A 149 -5.08 -22.99 -18.21
CA ASP A 149 -6.44 -23.28 -18.64
C ASP A 149 -7.48 -22.85 -17.57
N ALA A 150 -7.23 -23.12 -16.30
CA ALA A 150 -8.12 -22.77 -15.21
C ALA A 150 -8.30 -21.23 -15.05
N ILE A 151 -7.25 -20.45 -15.30
CA ILE A 151 -7.35 -18.99 -15.28
C ILE A 151 -8.14 -18.47 -16.49
N LEU A 152 -7.95 -19.07 -17.68
CA LEU A 152 -8.76 -18.71 -18.86
C LEU A 152 -10.23 -19.01 -18.64
N GLU A 153 -10.58 -20.17 -18.09
CA GLU A 153 -11.96 -20.53 -17.73
C GLU A 153 -12.56 -19.52 -16.73
N PHE A 154 -11.81 -19.09 -15.72
CA PHE A 154 -12.25 -18.04 -14.81
C PHE A 154 -12.55 -16.73 -15.55
N ILE A 155 -11.67 -16.31 -16.44
CA ILE A 155 -11.86 -15.08 -17.24
C ILE A 155 -13.07 -15.19 -18.14
N ASP A 156 -13.25 -16.31 -18.82
CA ASP A 156 -14.40 -16.53 -19.71
C ASP A 156 -15.72 -16.56 -18.92
N THR A 157 -15.75 -17.20 -17.76
CA THR A 157 -16.90 -17.17 -16.84
C THR A 157 -17.26 -15.74 -16.42
N THR A 158 -16.26 -14.93 -16.03
CA THR A 158 -16.53 -13.54 -15.64
C THR A 158 -17.06 -12.70 -16.81
N ARG A 159 -16.59 -12.94 -18.03
CA ARG A 159 -17.10 -12.29 -19.24
C ARG A 159 -18.54 -12.68 -19.55
N GLU A 160 -18.87 -13.96 -19.45
CA GLU A 160 -20.23 -14.48 -19.64
C GLU A 160 -21.21 -13.88 -18.62
N GLU A 161 -20.78 -13.68 -17.39
CA GLU A 161 -21.55 -13.03 -16.32
C GLU A 161 -21.58 -11.49 -16.43
N GLY A 162 -20.94 -10.92 -17.44
CA GLY A 162 -20.89 -9.47 -17.66
C GLY A 162 -20.04 -8.71 -16.64
N ILE A 163 -19.12 -9.38 -15.97
CA ILE A 163 -18.19 -8.76 -15.00
C ILE A 163 -16.92 -8.34 -15.75
N PRO A 164 -16.61 -7.03 -15.82
CA PRO A 164 -15.41 -6.57 -16.50
C PRO A 164 -14.16 -6.98 -15.72
N VAL A 165 -13.18 -7.56 -16.43
CA VAL A 165 -11.86 -7.93 -15.90
C VAL A 165 -10.80 -7.35 -16.83
N ASP A 166 -9.91 -6.52 -16.30
CA ASP A 166 -8.86 -5.85 -17.07
C ASP A 166 -7.52 -6.60 -17.06
N GLY A 167 -7.36 -7.54 -16.14
CA GLY A 167 -6.15 -8.36 -16.07
C GLY A 167 -6.19 -9.41 -14.96
N PHE A 168 -5.17 -10.26 -14.95
CA PHE A 168 -4.97 -11.25 -13.89
C PHE A 168 -3.54 -11.22 -13.40
N GLN A 169 -3.34 -11.05 -12.10
CA GLN A 169 -2.03 -11.10 -11.45
C GLN A 169 -1.76 -12.50 -10.92
N LEU A 170 -0.68 -13.10 -11.41
CA LEU A 170 -0.26 -14.41 -10.94
C LEU A 170 0.37 -14.33 -9.56
N SER A 171 -0.13 -15.12 -8.61
CA SER A 171 0.57 -15.42 -7.38
C SER A 171 1.77 -16.34 -7.63
N SER A 172 2.67 -16.44 -6.68
CA SER A 172 3.98 -17.12 -6.80
C SER A 172 3.95 -18.60 -7.21
N GLY A 173 2.78 -19.21 -7.28
CA GLY A 173 2.63 -20.60 -7.76
C GLY A 173 3.12 -20.83 -9.18
N TYR A 174 3.10 -19.81 -10.06
CA TYR A 174 3.56 -19.92 -11.44
C TYR A 174 5.04 -20.30 -11.57
N CYS A 175 5.87 -19.91 -10.58
CA CYS A 175 7.31 -20.17 -10.55
C CYS A 175 7.72 -21.16 -9.44
N ALA A 176 6.75 -21.80 -8.80
CA ALA A 176 7.01 -22.76 -7.74
C ALA A 176 7.45 -24.11 -8.35
N VAL A 177 8.59 -24.61 -7.93
CA VAL A 177 9.18 -25.88 -8.38
C VAL A 177 9.36 -26.80 -7.19
N GLU A 178 8.96 -28.06 -7.33
CA GLU A 178 9.20 -29.09 -6.33
C GLU A 178 10.67 -29.54 -6.39
N THR A 179 11.31 -29.60 -5.24
CA THR A 179 12.69 -30.07 -5.08
C THR A 179 12.76 -31.06 -3.94
N GLU A 180 13.87 -31.79 -3.81
CA GLU A 180 14.13 -32.69 -2.67
C GLU A 180 14.07 -31.98 -1.31
N GLN A 181 14.27 -30.65 -1.29
CA GLN A 181 14.22 -29.80 -0.09
C GLN A 181 12.86 -29.11 0.12
N GLY A 182 11.83 -29.52 -0.65
CA GLY A 182 10.50 -28.91 -0.65
C GLY A 182 10.27 -27.96 -1.82
N ILE A 183 9.17 -27.20 -1.74
CA ILE A 183 8.78 -26.24 -2.80
C ILE A 183 9.66 -24.99 -2.73
N LYS A 184 10.32 -24.68 -3.84
CA LYS A 184 11.09 -23.44 -4.02
C LYS A 184 10.41 -22.52 -5.04
N ARG A 185 10.39 -21.22 -4.78
CA ARG A 185 9.92 -20.20 -5.72
C ARG A 185 11.12 -19.65 -6.48
N CYS A 186 11.16 -19.96 -7.78
CA CYS A 186 12.27 -19.59 -8.67
C CYS A 186 11.81 -18.40 -9.53
N SER A 187 11.94 -17.18 -8.99
CA SER A 187 11.50 -15.95 -9.66
C SER A 187 12.05 -15.87 -11.10
N PHE A 188 11.24 -15.33 -12.02
CA PHE A 188 11.51 -15.21 -13.46
C PHE A 188 11.64 -16.51 -14.22
N THR A 189 11.20 -17.63 -13.65
CA THR A 189 11.08 -18.91 -14.33
C THR A 189 9.64 -19.40 -14.33
N TRP A 190 9.31 -20.28 -15.27
CA TRP A 190 7.98 -20.87 -15.36
C TRP A 190 7.99 -22.32 -14.87
N ASN A 191 6.97 -22.71 -14.13
CA ASN A 191 6.65 -24.10 -13.93
C ASN A 191 5.84 -24.58 -15.13
N TYR A 192 6.50 -25.23 -16.10
CA TYR A 192 5.87 -25.70 -17.36
C TYR A 192 4.88 -26.85 -17.15
N LYS A 193 4.82 -27.48 -15.99
CA LYS A 193 3.75 -28.41 -15.65
C LYS A 193 2.44 -27.67 -15.37
N ARG A 194 2.54 -26.48 -14.79
CA ARG A 194 1.40 -25.61 -14.44
C ARG A 194 0.99 -24.69 -15.58
N PHE A 195 1.96 -24.17 -16.31
CA PHE A 195 1.79 -23.28 -17.46
C PHE A 195 2.53 -23.87 -18.66
N LYS A 196 1.83 -24.64 -19.48
CA LYS A 196 2.43 -25.43 -20.57
C LYS A 196 3.10 -24.56 -21.64
N ASN A 197 2.42 -23.49 -22.03
CA ASN A 197 2.92 -22.53 -23.02
C ASN A 197 2.55 -21.10 -22.60
N PRO A 198 3.38 -20.45 -21.78
CA PRO A 198 3.10 -19.08 -21.32
C PRO A 198 2.94 -18.07 -22.44
N ALA A 199 3.64 -18.21 -23.56
CA ALA A 199 3.53 -17.29 -24.70
C ALA A 199 2.15 -17.34 -25.34
N ASP A 200 1.62 -18.52 -25.61
CA ASP A 200 0.28 -18.72 -26.16
C ASP A 200 -0.80 -18.27 -25.14
N TRP A 201 -0.58 -18.56 -23.87
CA TRP A 201 -1.48 -18.12 -22.81
C TRP A 201 -1.59 -16.61 -22.77
N PHE A 202 -0.47 -15.87 -22.81
CA PHE A 202 -0.50 -14.40 -22.88
C PHE A 202 -1.17 -13.88 -24.16
N ALA A 203 -1.01 -14.57 -25.29
CA ALA A 203 -1.69 -14.20 -26.52
C ALA A 203 -3.22 -14.32 -26.40
N LYS A 204 -3.73 -15.34 -25.72
CA LYS A 204 -5.15 -15.53 -25.42
C LYS A 204 -5.67 -14.50 -24.42
N MET A 205 -4.88 -14.18 -23.37
CA MET A 205 -5.27 -13.18 -22.37
C MET A 205 -5.40 -11.75 -22.94
N LYS A 206 -4.79 -11.44 -24.08
CA LYS A 206 -4.86 -10.12 -24.74
C LYS A 206 -6.09 -9.93 -25.63
N GLN A 207 -6.88 -10.97 -25.85
CA GLN A 207 -8.12 -10.94 -26.66
C GLN A 207 -9.30 -10.52 -25.78
#